data_24eaaf5111aa0921e481bbdffe622464
#
_entry.id   24eaaf5111aa0921e481bbdffe622464
#
_cell.length_a   1.000
_cell.length_b   1.000
_cell.length_c   1.000
_cell.angle_alpha   90.00
_cell.angle_beta   90.00
_cell.angle_gamma   90.00
#
_symmetry.space_group_name_H-M   'P 1'
#
loop_
_entity.id
_entity.type
_entity.pdbx_description
1 polymer ?
#
loop_
_entity_poly.entity_id
_entity_poly.type
_entity_poly.pdbx_seq_one_letter_code
_entity_poly.pdbx_strand_id
1 'polypeptide(L)'
;GSTYLEKWKESGSVGSGYVKQVVKNLPNGIYKLTAGAQNYTQSSTNKKNTGAYIFAGKEQTTIYTPDDYSVTFTSIAGEVEIGFVAENATGNWIAVDNFRLYLIGQISTQDALAELQRMIKEIEERETPVSVIMSSTAAKAQQEAIAKAKLISETSTEADIQTAMKNLLAADEAALLSMAEYEALLKKIQEVA
;
A
#
# COMPACT_ATOMS: atom_id res chain seq x y z
N GLY A 1 -3.60 -6.07 26.00
CA GLY A 1 -4.93 -6.62 25.82
C GLY A 1 -4.97 -8.07 26.24
N SER A 2 -6.16 -8.58 26.51
CA SER A 2 -6.37 -10.00 26.84
C SER A 2 -6.65 -10.85 25.61
N THR A 3 -6.76 -10.24 24.44
CA THR A 3 -7.08 -10.89 23.16
C THR A 3 -6.20 -10.33 22.05
N TYR A 4 -5.73 -11.20 21.17
CA TYR A 4 -4.94 -10.86 20.00
C TYR A 4 -5.28 -11.82 18.85
N LEU A 5 -5.00 -11.42 17.63
CA LEU A 5 -5.16 -12.29 16.47
C LEU A 5 -3.90 -13.16 16.33
N GLU A 6 -4.09 -14.46 16.25
CA GLU A 6 -3.00 -15.40 16.04
C GLU A 6 -3.32 -16.51 15.05
N LYS A 7 -2.25 -17.09 14.50
CA LYS A 7 -2.26 -18.37 13.80
C LYS A 7 -1.04 -19.16 14.25
N TRP A 8 -1.27 -20.39 14.72
CA TRP A 8 -0.24 -21.27 15.24
C TRP A 8 -0.34 -22.66 14.62
N LYS A 9 0.79 -23.32 14.48
CA LYS A 9 0.91 -24.74 14.13
C LYS A 9 1.96 -25.40 15.01
N GLU A 10 1.72 -26.66 15.38
CA GLU A 10 2.68 -27.45 16.16
C GLU A 10 4.02 -27.63 15.39
N SER A 11 3.92 -27.82 14.06
CA SER A 11 5.07 -27.97 13.17
C SER A 11 4.82 -27.35 11.80
N GLY A 12 5.89 -27.01 11.09
CA GLY A 12 5.85 -26.41 9.77
C GLY A 12 5.53 -24.90 9.83
N SER A 13 5.31 -24.30 8.68
CA SER A 13 5.03 -22.89 8.53
C SER A 13 3.54 -22.57 8.60
N VAL A 14 3.17 -21.41 9.14
CA VAL A 14 1.77 -20.95 9.17
C VAL A 14 1.25 -20.56 7.78
N GLY A 15 2.14 -20.23 6.85
CA GLY A 15 1.79 -19.88 5.48
C GLY A 15 1.23 -18.46 5.34
N SER A 16 0.14 -18.30 4.57
CA SER A 16 -0.37 -17.00 4.18
C SER A 16 -1.68 -16.64 4.89
N GLY A 17 -1.93 -15.32 5.01
CA GLY A 17 -3.13 -14.71 5.57
C GLY A 17 -2.94 -13.22 5.77
N TYR A 18 -4.02 -12.48 6.02
CA TYR A 18 -3.93 -11.04 6.27
C TYR A 18 -5.07 -10.55 7.15
N VAL A 19 -4.88 -9.39 7.76
CA VAL A 19 -5.91 -8.54 8.32
C VAL A 19 -5.66 -7.11 7.84
N LYS A 20 -6.69 -6.45 7.30
CA LYS A 20 -6.58 -5.15 6.66
C LYS A 20 -7.77 -4.27 7.01
N GLN A 21 -7.53 -2.96 7.01
CA GLN A 21 -8.56 -1.94 7.19
C GLN A 21 -8.22 -0.70 6.36
N VAL A 22 -9.21 -0.11 5.70
CA VAL A 22 -9.09 1.23 5.12
C VAL A 22 -9.49 2.25 6.17
N VAL A 23 -8.53 3.12 6.55
CA VAL A 23 -8.78 4.29 7.39
C VAL A 23 -9.06 5.47 6.48
N LYS A 24 -10.17 6.18 6.73
CA LYS A 24 -10.65 7.29 5.90
C LYS A 24 -10.65 8.60 6.67
N ASN A 25 -10.80 9.71 5.94
CA ASN A 25 -10.87 11.08 6.47
C ASN A 25 -9.60 11.46 7.25
N LEU A 26 -8.45 11.00 6.79
CA LEU A 26 -7.17 11.40 7.36
C LEU A 26 -6.80 12.81 6.90
N PRO A 27 -6.52 13.76 7.82
CA PRO A 27 -5.86 15.01 7.47
C PRO A 27 -4.54 14.79 6.73
N ASN A 28 -4.11 15.77 5.93
CA ASN A 28 -2.79 15.73 5.32
C ASN A 28 -1.72 15.71 6.41
N GLY A 29 -0.82 14.73 6.34
CA GLY A 29 0.18 14.60 7.39
C GLY A 29 1.09 13.39 7.26
N ILE A 30 2.06 13.35 8.16
CA ILE A 30 2.96 12.22 8.37
C ILE A 30 2.38 11.40 9.52
N TYR A 31 2.21 10.12 9.28
CA TYR A 31 1.61 9.18 10.22
C TYR A 31 2.59 8.08 10.61
N LYS A 32 2.41 7.58 11.82
CA LYS A 32 3.09 6.39 12.32
C LYS A 32 2.04 5.35 12.72
N LEU A 33 2.04 4.21 12.03
CA LEU A 33 1.32 3.01 12.43
C LEU A 33 2.20 2.19 13.35
N THR A 34 1.67 1.72 14.47
CA THR A 34 2.35 0.75 15.36
C THR A 34 1.48 -0.46 15.57
N ALA A 35 2.10 -1.62 15.79
CA ALA A 35 1.44 -2.85 16.22
C ALA A 35 2.42 -3.74 16.98
N GLY A 36 1.96 -4.41 18.03
CA GLY A 36 2.66 -5.54 18.61
C GLY A 36 2.49 -6.75 17.69
N ALA A 37 3.59 -7.39 17.28
CA ALA A 37 3.50 -8.50 16.34
C ALA A 37 4.65 -9.49 16.48
N GLN A 38 4.47 -10.69 15.94
CA GLN A 38 5.51 -11.71 15.85
C GLN A 38 5.35 -12.60 14.62
N ASN A 39 6.49 -13.08 14.12
CA ASN A 39 6.61 -14.18 13.17
C ASN A 39 7.67 -15.14 13.71
N TYR A 40 7.27 -16.04 14.59
CA TYR A 40 8.14 -16.79 15.48
C TYR A 40 8.16 -18.28 15.18
N THR A 41 9.27 -18.94 15.52
CA THR A 41 9.36 -20.41 15.53
C THR A 41 9.70 -20.89 16.93
N GLN A 42 8.75 -21.49 17.62
CA GLN A 42 8.84 -21.86 19.02
C GLN A 42 10.00 -22.81 19.36
N SER A 43 10.42 -23.61 18.42
CA SER A 43 11.53 -24.57 18.61
C SER A 43 12.91 -24.00 18.28
N SER A 44 13.01 -22.72 17.89
CA SER A 44 14.27 -22.09 17.45
C SER A 44 14.32 -20.61 17.79
N THR A 45 14.99 -20.28 18.89
CA THR A 45 15.11 -18.92 19.41
C THR A 45 15.90 -17.96 18.51
N ASN A 46 16.72 -18.48 17.59
CA ASN A 46 17.59 -17.70 16.71
C ASN A 46 17.14 -17.69 15.23
N LYS A 47 16.00 -18.30 14.91
CA LYS A 47 15.55 -18.35 13.53
C LYS A 47 14.91 -17.03 13.12
N LYS A 48 15.50 -16.37 12.13
CA LYS A 48 14.92 -15.20 11.48
C LYS A 48 13.90 -15.67 10.45
N ASN A 49 12.62 -15.62 10.80
CA ASN A 49 11.54 -15.97 9.90
C ASN A 49 11.32 -14.85 8.87
N THR A 50 10.68 -15.19 7.76
CA THR A 50 10.38 -14.27 6.65
C THR A 50 8.90 -14.32 6.30
N GLY A 51 8.45 -13.40 5.42
CA GLY A 51 7.12 -13.44 4.86
C GLY A 51 6.02 -12.88 5.78
N ALA A 52 6.35 -12.07 6.79
CA ALA A 52 5.34 -11.34 7.56
C ALA A 52 5.74 -9.87 7.71
N TYR A 53 4.76 -8.97 7.59
CA TYR A 53 4.98 -7.52 7.73
C TYR A 53 3.70 -6.80 8.17
N ILE A 54 3.86 -5.66 8.84
CA ILE A 54 2.81 -4.64 8.93
C ILE A 54 3.01 -3.62 7.81
N PHE A 55 1.92 -3.01 7.37
CA PHE A 55 1.98 -2.05 6.27
C PHE A 55 0.99 -0.89 6.44
N ALA A 56 1.28 0.20 5.75
CA ALA A 56 0.41 1.36 5.57
C ALA A 56 0.62 1.92 4.15
N GLY A 57 -0.37 1.74 3.28
CA GLY A 57 -0.25 2.03 1.85
C GLY A 57 0.85 1.19 1.21
N LYS A 58 1.86 1.85 0.66
CA LYS A 58 3.03 1.20 0.03
C LYS A 58 4.19 0.92 1.00
N GLU A 59 4.15 1.54 2.19
CA GLU A 59 5.19 1.40 3.19
C GLU A 59 4.96 0.16 4.05
N GLN A 60 6.04 -0.54 4.40
CA GLN A 60 5.94 -1.75 5.21
C GLN A 60 7.14 -1.97 6.12
N THR A 61 6.94 -2.71 7.20
CA THR A 61 8.00 -3.16 8.11
C THR A 61 7.90 -4.65 8.34
N THR A 62 8.98 -5.36 8.06
CA THR A 62 9.06 -6.83 8.23
C THR A 62 9.04 -7.20 9.71
N ILE A 63 8.30 -8.25 10.04
CA ILE A 63 8.13 -8.78 11.38
C ILE A 63 8.97 -10.04 11.56
N TYR A 64 9.66 -10.14 12.68
CA TYR A 64 10.49 -11.26 13.05
C TYR A 64 10.08 -11.83 14.42
N THR A 65 10.76 -11.39 15.47
CA THR A 65 10.54 -11.80 16.85
C THR A 65 9.36 -11.04 17.48
N PRO A 66 8.83 -11.48 18.63
CA PRO A 66 7.87 -10.69 19.39
C PRO A 66 8.42 -9.30 19.72
N ASP A 67 7.80 -8.24 19.19
CA ASP A 67 8.20 -6.85 19.43
C ASP A 67 7.09 -5.88 19.04
N ASP A 68 7.28 -4.59 19.36
CA ASP A 68 6.49 -3.48 18.82
C ASP A 68 7.11 -2.99 17.51
N TYR A 69 6.36 -3.12 16.43
CA TYR A 69 6.76 -2.69 15.09
C TYR A 69 6.10 -1.39 14.69
N SER A 70 6.73 -0.64 13.80
CA SER A 70 6.13 0.59 13.28
C SER A 70 6.44 0.83 11.81
N VAL A 71 5.49 1.52 11.15
CA VAL A 71 5.60 2.01 9.77
C VAL A 71 5.27 3.50 9.80
N THR A 72 6.10 4.31 9.16
CA THR A 72 5.84 5.74 8.94
C THR A 72 5.47 5.95 7.47
N PHE A 73 4.42 6.73 7.22
CA PHE A 73 3.94 7.05 5.89
C PHE A 73 3.37 8.45 5.82
N THR A 74 3.25 8.96 4.60
CA THR A 74 2.60 10.25 4.31
C THR A 74 1.19 10.00 3.78
N SER A 75 0.19 10.68 4.34
CA SER A 75 -1.18 10.68 3.82
C SER A 75 -1.53 12.07 3.29
N ILE A 76 -1.88 12.14 2.01
CA ILE A 76 -2.38 13.34 1.31
C ILE A 76 -3.57 13.02 0.41
N ALA A 77 -4.01 11.76 0.38
CA ALA A 77 -5.20 11.31 -0.34
C ALA A 77 -6.44 11.14 0.57
N GLY A 78 -6.31 11.49 1.86
CA GLY A 78 -7.38 11.39 2.84
C GLY A 78 -7.74 9.97 3.29
N GLU A 79 -7.10 8.94 2.75
CA GLU A 79 -7.31 7.54 3.17
C GLU A 79 -6.05 6.70 2.98
N VAL A 80 -5.96 5.60 3.72
CA VAL A 80 -4.88 4.62 3.64
C VAL A 80 -5.38 3.23 4.01
N GLU A 81 -4.96 2.19 3.29
CA GLU A 81 -5.10 0.82 3.76
C GLU A 81 -3.94 0.49 4.70
N ILE A 82 -4.25 0.00 5.89
CA ILE A 82 -3.29 -0.46 6.89
C ILE A 82 -3.55 -1.92 7.24
N GLY A 83 -2.53 -2.61 7.73
CA GLY A 83 -2.76 -3.97 8.20
C GLY A 83 -1.51 -4.77 8.47
N PHE A 84 -1.75 -6.07 8.57
CA PHE A 84 -0.75 -7.12 8.70
C PHE A 84 -0.94 -8.13 7.56
N VAL A 85 0.16 -8.57 6.99
CA VAL A 85 0.19 -9.62 5.96
C VAL A 85 1.19 -10.68 6.36
N ALA A 86 0.78 -11.93 6.21
CA ALA A 86 1.66 -13.08 6.12
C ALA A 86 1.61 -13.59 4.66
N GLU A 87 2.74 -13.63 3.99
CA GLU A 87 2.90 -14.14 2.65
C GLU A 87 3.96 -15.25 2.67
N ASN A 88 3.49 -16.49 2.67
CA ASN A 88 4.35 -17.66 2.86
C ASN A 88 5.23 -17.54 4.13
N ALA A 89 4.66 -17.02 5.22
CA ALA A 89 5.37 -16.81 6.47
C ALA A 89 5.99 -18.10 6.99
N THR A 90 7.28 -18.06 7.29
CA THR A 90 8.08 -19.24 7.63
C THR A 90 8.05 -19.62 9.11
N GLY A 91 7.53 -18.76 9.99
CA GLY A 91 7.29 -19.08 11.39
C GLY A 91 6.18 -20.12 11.57
N ASN A 92 6.17 -20.78 12.71
CA ASN A 92 5.07 -21.66 13.11
C ASN A 92 4.05 -20.96 14.01
N TRP A 93 4.34 -19.72 14.41
CA TRP A 93 3.45 -18.89 15.21
C TRP A 93 3.53 -17.44 14.77
N ILE A 94 2.44 -16.92 14.23
CA ILE A 94 2.26 -15.48 13.96
C ILE A 94 1.18 -14.95 14.88
N ALA A 95 1.38 -13.72 15.37
CA ALA A 95 0.38 -12.98 16.12
C ALA A 95 0.49 -11.49 15.82
N VAL A 96 -0.63 -10.78 15.94
CA VAL A 96 -0.68 -9.32 15.83
C VAL A 96 -1.77 -8.75 16.74
N ASP A 97 -1.48 -7.62 17.35
CA ASP A 97 -2.39 -6.89 18.24
C ASP A 97 -2.05 -5.40 18.27
N ASN A 98 -2.91 -4.63 18.92
CA ASN A 98 -2.60 -3.28 19.36
C ASN A 98 -2.27 -2.29 18.24
N PHE A 99 -2.95 -2.40 17.09
CA PHE A 99 -2.81 -1.41 16.03
C PHE A 99 -3.16 -0.01 16.52
N ARG A 100 -2.23 0.93 16.35
CA ARG A 100 -2.42 2.33 16.67
C ARG A 100 -1.88 3.21 15.56
N LEU A 101 -2.66 4.22 15.20
CA LEU A 101 -2.28 5.20 14.18
C LEU A 101 -2.12 6.58 14.83
N TYR A 102 -0.96 7.20 14.64
CA TYR A 102 -0.62 8.50 15.18
C TYR A 102 -0.31 9.49 14.06
N LEU A 103 -0.90 10.69 14.12
CA LEU A 103 -0.43 11.83 13.35
C LEU A 103 0.83 12.37 14.05
N ILE A 104 1.98 12.31 13.40
CA ILE A 104 3.28 12.72 13.97
C ILE A 104 3.85 13.99 13.32
N GLY A 105 3.27 14.45 12.22
CA GLY A 105 3.63 15.68 11.54
C GLY A 105 2.51 16.16 10.65
N GLN A 106 2.40 17.48 10.44
CA GLN A 106 1.46 18.08 9.48
C GLN A 106 2.17 18.35 8.17
N ILE A 107 1.42 18.27 7.07
CA ILE A 107 1.86 18.67 5.74
C ILE A 107 1.04 19.88 5.34
N SER A 108 1.73 20.92 4.88
CA SER A 108 1.06 22.12 4.39
C SER A 108 0.28 21.84 3.10
N THR A 109 -0.74 22.63 2.83
CA THR A 109 -1.48 22.57 1.56
C THR A 109 -0.55 22.78 0.36
N GLN A 110 0.47 23.60 0.51
CA GLN A 110 1.49 23.84 -0.53
C GLN A 110 2.34 22.59 -0.79
N ASP A 111 2.78 21.89 0.26
CA ASP A 111 3.54 20.64 0.10
C ASP A 111 2.67 19.52 -0.51
N ALA A 112 1.38 19.45 -0.12
CA ALA A 112 0.44 18.52 -0.72
C ALA A 112 0.20 18.81 -2.21
N LEU A 113 0.12 20.08 -2.59
CA LEU A 113 0.02 20.49 -4.00
C LEU A 113 1.28 20.11 -4.78
N ALA A 114 2.47 20.37 -4.21
CA ALA A 114 3.73 19.98 -4.83
C ALA A 114 3.82 18.46 -5.06
N GLU A 115 3.34 17.66 -4.10
CA GLU A 115 3.31 16.21 -4.23
C GLU A 115 2.31 15.75 -5.32
N LEU A 116 1.14 16.37 -5.42
CA LEU A 116 0.21 16.11 -6.52
C LEU A 116 0.85 16.39 -7.89
N GLN A 117 1.56 17.50 -8.03
CA GLN A 117 2.27 17.86 -9.25
C GLN A 117 3.38 16.86 -9.57
N ARG A 118 4.13 16.40 -8.56
CA ARG A 118 5.14 15.36 -8.73
C ARG A 118 4.52 14.04 -9.23
N MET A 119 3.40 13.61 -8.65
CA MET A 119 2.70 12.41 -9.08
C MET A 119 2.20 12.50 -10.53
N ILE A 120 1.62 13.65 -10.92
CA ILE A 120 1.19 13.88 -12.31
C ILE A 120 2.37 13.67 -13.25
N LYS A 121 3.51 14.31 -12.94
CA LYS A 121 4.73 14.21 -13.75
C LYS A 121 5.23 12.77 -13.85
N GLU A 122 5.30 12.03 -12.75
CA GLU A 122 5.74 10.63 -12.74
C GLU A 122 4.85 9.73 -13.60
N ILE A 123 3.53 9.96 -13.59
CA ILE A 123 2.60 9.19 -14.40
C ILE A 123 2.75 9.52 -15.88
N GLU A 124 2.92 10.81 -16.23
CA GLU A 124 3.08 11.26 -17.61
C GLU A 124 4.44 10.86 -18.23
N GLU A 125 5.50 10.83 -17.42
CA GLU A 125 6.85 10.47 -17.86
C GLU A 125 7.15 8.97 -17.75
N ARG A 126 6.20 8.18 -17.28
CA ARG A 126 6.39 6.72 -17.13
C ARG A 126 6.57 6.08 -18.50
N GLU A 127 7.74 5.49 -18.71
CA GLU A 127 8.00 4.66 -19.88
C GLU A 127 7.14 3.39 -19.83
N THR A 128 6.32 3.17 -20.87
CA THR A 128 5.61 1.91 -21.07
C THR A 128 6.30 1.14 -22.20
N PRO A 129 6.59 -0.16 -22.02
CA PRO A 129 7.13 -0.97 -23.10
C PRO A 129 6.20 -0.94 -24.32
N VAL A 130 6.76 -0.83 -25.51
CA VAL A 130 5.98 -0.75 -26.79
C VAL A 130 5.07 -1.97 -27.00
N SER A 131 5.41 -3.09 -26.38
CA SER A 131 4.64 -4.34 -26.43
C SER A 131 3.48 -4.41 -25.44
N VAL A 132 3.36 -3.46 -24.53
CA VAL A 132 2.34 -3.45 -23.45
C VAL A 132 1.25 -2.48 -23.81
N ILE A 133 0.02 -2.97 -23.85
CA ILE A 133 -1.17 -2.19 -24.20
C ILE A 133 -2.04 -2.02 -22.95
N MET A 134 -2.45 -0.80 -22.71
CA MET A 134 -3.47 -0.44 -21.74
C MET A 134 -4.85 -0.51 -22.40
N SER A 135 -5.89 -0.97 -21.70
CA SER A 135 -7.24 -0.92 -22.23
C SER A 135 -7.66 0.54 -22.51
N SER A 136 -8.44 0.77 -23.57
CA SER A 136 -8.88 2.11 -23.93
C SER A 136 -9.69 2.81 -22.82
N THR A 137 -10.42 2.03 -22.02
CA THR A 137 -11.18 2.53 -20.87
C THR A 137 -10.23 3.00 -19.75
N ALA A 138 -9.21 2.22 -19.42
CA ALA A 138 -8.23 2.59 -18.39
C ALA A 138 -7.39 3.79 -18.84
N ALA A 139 -6.94 3.82 -20.09
CA ALA A 139 -6.21 4.94 -20.66
C ALA A 139 -7.01 6.25 -20.61
N LYS A 140 -8.29 6.20 -21.00
CA LYS A 140 -9.17 7.37 -20.94
C LYS A 140 -9.39 7.85 -19.53
N ALA A 141 -9.67 6.94 -18.59
CA ALA A 141 -9.86 7.28 -17.17
C ALA A 141 -8.61 7.93 -16.57
N GLN A 142 -7.42 7.40 -16.88
CA GLN A 142 -6.15 7.98 -16.43
C GLN A 142 -5.93 9.40 -16.99
N GLN A 143 -6.15 9.60 -18.31
CA GLN A 143 -6.03 10.91 -18.95
C GLN A 143 -7.00 11.93 -18.35
N GLU A 144 -8.26 11.54 -18.09
CA GLU A 144 -9.25 12.40 -17.46
C GLU A 144 -8.86 12.76 -16.03
N ALA A 145 -8.31 11.81 -15.25
CA ALA A 145 -7.85 12.05 -13.90
C ALA A 145 -6.65 13.03 -13.87
N ILE A 146 -5.67 12.85 -14.78
CA ILE A 146 -4.54 13.77 -14.95
C ILE A 146 -5.04 15.17 -15.31
N ALA A 147 -5.95 15.29 -16.29
CA ALA A 147 -6.48 16.58 -16.73
C ALA A 147 -7.19 17.32 -15.57
N LYS A 148 -7.97 16.61 -14.76
CA LYS A 148 -8.63 17.18 -13.56
C LYS A 148 -7.61 17.58 -12.49
N ALA A 149 -6.60 16.73 -12.25
CA ALA A 149 -5.56 17.03 -11.27
C ALA A 149 -4.72 18.26 -11.63
N LYS A 150 -4.49 18.51 -12.92
CA LYS A 150 -3.79 19.72 -13.41
C LYS A 150 -4.57 21.04 -13.21
N LEU A 151 -5.88 20.97 -12.93
CA LEU A 151 -6.68 22.15 -12.61
C LEU A 151 -6.52 22.59 -11.14
N ILE A 152 -5.95 21.73 -10.30
CA ILE A 152 -5.67 22.06 -8.88
C ILE A 152 -4.52 23.07 -8.81
N SER A 153 -4.73 24.12 -8.03
CA SER A 153 -3.83 25.28 -7.92
C SER A 153 -3.64 25.69 -6.45
N GLU A 154 -2.84 26.73 -6.21
CA GLU A 154 -2.61 27.29 -4.88
C GLU A 154 -3.87 27.84 -4.20
N THR A 155 -4.94 28.09 -4.97
CA THR A 155 -6.23 28.55 -4.44
C THR A 155 -7.19 27.41 -4.10
N SER A 156 -6.81 26.16 -4.41
CA SER A 156 -7.61 24.97 -4.12
C SER A 156 -7.56 24.64 -2.64
N THR A 157 -8.65 24.07 -2.14
CA THR A 157 -8.72 23.61 -0.74
C THR A 157 -7.95 22.29 -0.55
N GLU A 158 -7.62 21.98 0.71
CA GLU A 158 -7.06 20.66 1.07
C GLU A 158 -7.93 19.51 0.56
N ALA A 159 -9.26 19.64 0.68
CA ALA A 159 -10.21 18.64 0.22
C ALA A 159 -10.19 18.45 -1.31
N ASP A 160 -9.97 19.53 -2.07
CA ASP A 160 -9.82 19.46 -3.53
C ASP A 160 -8.56 18.71 -3.91
N ILE A 161 -7.44 19.00 -3.24
CA ILE A 161 -6.15 18.32 -3.45
C ILE A 161 -6.29 16.83 -3.12
N GLN A 162 -6.86 16.48 -1.96
CA GLN A 162 -7.09 15.10 -1.54
C GLN A 162 -7.96 14.34 -2.56
N THR A 163 -9.03 14.97 -3.03
CA THR A 163 -9.93 14.38 -4.03
C THR A 163 -9.20 14.14 -5.35
N ALA A 164 -8.41 15.09 -5.81
CA ALA A 164 -7.63 14.96 -7.04
C ALA A 164 -6.59 13.83 -6.93
N MET A 165 -5.87 13.77 -5.82
CA MET A 165 -4.89 12.70 -5.55
C MET A 165 -5.53 11.32 -5.51
N LYS A 166 -6.63 11.18 -4.78
CA LYS A 166 -7.35 9.91 -4.70
C LYS A 166 -7.81 9.42 -6.07
N ASN A 167 -8.40 10.31 -6.87
CA ASN A 167 -8.87 9.98 -8.21
C ASN A 167 -7.71 9.64 -9.15
N LEU A 168 -6.60 10.36 -9.05
CA LEU A 168 -5.39 10.11 -9.84
C LEU A 168 -4.77 8.75 -9.49
N LEU A 169 -4.63 8.43 -8.21
CA LEU A 169 -4.12 7.14 -7.74
C LEU A 169 -5.00 5.97 -8.21
N ALA A 170 -6.32 6.08 -8.06
CA ALA A 170 -7.25 5.03 -8.48
C ALA A 170 -7.22 4.80 -10.01
N ALA A 171 -7.12 5.88 -10.79
CA ALA A 171 -7.04 5.77 -12.24
C ALA A 171 -5.70 5.21 -12.71
N ASP A 172 -4.60 5.56 -12.04
CA ASP A 172 -3.27 5.03 -12.33
C ASP A 172 -3.17 3.55 -11.95
N GLU A 173 -3.69 3.15 -10.80
CA GLU A 173 -3.75 1.73 -10.40
C GLU A 173 -4.55 0.89 -11.40
N ALA A 174 -5.71 1.37 -11.85
CA ALA A 174 -6.50 0.69 -12.87
C ALA A 174 -5.75 0.57 -14.21
N ALA A 175 -4.97 1.59 -14.57
CA ALA A 175 -4.14 1.58 -15.76
C ALA A 175 -3.03 0.53 -15.67
N LEU A 176 -2.31 0.49 -14.54
CA LEU A 176 -1.25 -0.49 -14.27
C LEU A 176 -1.79 -1.92 -14.25
N LEU A 177 -2.93 -2.15 -13.61
CA LEU A 177 -3.59 -3.46 -13.58
C LEU A 177 -3.96 -3.92 -14.99
N SER A 178 -4.54 -3.03 -15.81
CA SER A 178 -4.89 -3.34 -17.20
C SER A 178 -3.66 -3.72 -18.05
N MET A 179 -2.51 -3.09 -17.84
CA MET A 179 -1.25 -3.46 -18.50
C MET A 179 -0.75 -4.83 -18.04
N ALA A 180 -0.80 -5.11 -16.73
CA ALA A 180 -0.38 -6.40 -16.16
C ALA A 180 -1.26 -7.57 -16.67
N GLU A 181 -2.58 -7.35 -16.81
CA GLU A 181 -3.50 -8.33 -17.39
C GLU A 181 -3.17 -8.62 -18.87
N TYR A 182 -2.82 -7.61 -19.65
CA TYR A 182 -2.40 -7.78 -21.04
C TYR A 182 -1.09 -8.55 -21.16
N GLU A 183 -0.09 -8.25 -20.33
CA GLU A 183 1.17 -9.00 -20.27
C GLU A 183 0.95 -10.47 -19.90
N ALA A 184 0.09 -10.74 -18.92
CA ALA A 184 -0.26 -12.09 -18.51
C ALA A 184 -0.96 -12.87 -19.65
N LEU A 185 -1.81 -12.19 -20.44
CA LEU A 185 -2.45 -12.78 -21.61
C LEU A 185 -1.44 -13.10 -22.72
N LEU A 186 -0.53 -12.17 -23.04
CA LEU A 186 0.54 -12.40 -24.03
C LEU A 186 1.40 -13.59 -23.66
N LYS A 187 1.78 -13.70 -22.40
CA LYS A 187 2.57 -14.85 -21.92
C LYS A 187 1.83 -16.17 -22.13
N LYS A 188 0.55 -16.25 -21.81
CA LYS A 188 -0.26 -17.45 -22.04
C LYS A 188 -0.37 -17.81 -23.53
N ILE A 189 -0.50 -16.83 -24.42
CA ILE A 189 -0.54 -17.06 -25.86
C ILE A 189 0.78 -17.67 -26.34
N GLN A 190 1.92 -17.18 -25.85
CA GLN A 190 3.24 -17.70 -26.19
C GLN A 190 3.49 -19.14 -25.68
N GLU A 191 2.86 -19.52 -24.55
CA GLU A 191 2.98 -20.87 -23.97
C GLU A 191 2.19 -21.94 -24.75
N VAL A 192 1.23 -21.56 -25.58
CA VAL A 192 0.36 -22.48 -26.35
C VAL A 192 0.60 -22.44 -27.86
N ALA A 193 1.47 -21.57 -28.34
CA ALA A 193 1.87 -21.45 -29.73
C ALA A 193 3.11 -22.31 -30.04
#